data_0f97f0a79f9bec337677538b88c1fb2b
#
_entry.id   0f97f0a79f9bec337677538b88c1fb2b
#
_cell.length_a   1.000
_cell.length_b   1.000
_cell.length_c   1.000
_cell.angle_alpha   90.00
_cell.angle_beta   90.00
_cell.angle_gamma   90.00
#
_symmetry.space_group_name_H-M   'P 1'
#
loop_
_entity.id
_entity.type
_entity.pdbx_description
1 polymer ?
#
loop_
_entity_poly.entity_id
_entity_poly.type
_entity_poly.pdbx_seq_one_letter_code
_entity_poly.pdbx_strand_id
1 'polypeptide(L)'
;MPLTYRNIRTILATSLVLLSGCHKGPQQGVVATVDGKPVLQTEVDKIYAEQLASNPQQSLSPDEVQAKQLQIVQELILEQIVEQRAAKQNLTATDADVDAKVSEMKAPYTEEQFQAKLKASNLTLDDLRRELRESLTQTKLLNKEINSRITVTDADVNNYFNAHKAEFNNAENEYHIAQIIVTTSPAPAAGGTNLQNSKASSDAEAKKKIQALKNRLDAGEDFGTIAMNFSENPQTSSGGGDMGAISESQLRSNPSLFAAISKLKAGQDTDIIPFPDPNDPKKVGGYAIFRLLERAAAGQRDLSDPRVQQQIRQQLHDSRSQLLKAAYFEMIRDQARIQNFMAEQVFKNDAK
;
A
#
# COMPACT_ATOMS: atom_id res chain seq x y z
N MET A 1 99.57 5.28 -9.04
CA MET A 1 98.99 4.34 -8.04
C MET A 1 97.62 3.97 -8.46
N PRO A 2 97.34 2.66 -8.75
CA PRO A 2 96.11 2.30 -9.46
C PRO A 2 94.95 2.03 -8.49
N LEU A 3 93.77 2.49 -8.85
CA LEU A 3 92.50 2.22 -8.23
C LEU A 3 91.85 1.02 -8.89
N THR A 4 91.61 -0.02 -8.16
CA THR A 4 90.99 -1.27 -8.59
C THR A 4 89.47 -1.12 -8.70
N TYR A 5 88.93 -1.36 -9.87
CA TYR A 5 87.49 -1.51 -10.11
C TYR A 5 87.02 -2.88 -9.63
N ARG A 6 85.98 -2.86 -8.72
CA ARG A 6 85.30 -4.08 -8.24
C ARG A 6 83.89 -4.10 -8.77
N ASN A 7 83.62 -4.98 -9.74
CA ASN A 7 82.32 -5.22 -10.34
C ASN A 7 81.28 -5.71 -9.32
N ILE A 8 80.20 -4.97 -9.12
CA ILE A 8 78.99 -5.44 -8.44
C ILE A 8 77.94 -5.74 -9.49
N ARG A 9 77.67 -7.03 -9.74
CA ARG A 9 76.53 -7.52 -10.55
C ARG A 9 75.29 -7.42 -9.69
N THR A 10 74.44 -6.44 -10.00
CA THR A 10 73.07 -6.32 -9.39
C THR A 10 72.17 -7.28 -10.15
N ILE A 11 71.73 -8.34 -9.44
CA ILE A 11 70.66 -9.26 -9.93
C ILE A 11 69.34 -8.56 -9.69
N LEU A 12 68.70 -8.14 -10.82
CA LEU A 12 67.35 -7.60 -10.81
C LEU A 12 66.36 -8.80 -10.75
N ALA A 13 65.91 -9.13 -9.55
CA ALA A 13 64.82 -10.11 -9.37
C ALA A 13 63.49 -9.46 -9.67
N THR A 14 62.97 -9.72 -10.88
CA THR A 14 61.63 -9.31 -11.32
C THR A 14 60.59 -10.18 -10.58
N SER A 15 60.06 -9.69 -9.51
CA SER A 15 58.93 -10.34 -8.81
C SER A 15 57.68 -10.15 -9.64
N LEU A 16 57.30 -11.17 -10.45
CA LEU A 16 56.02 -11.27 -11.12
C LEU A 16 54.93 -11.55 -10.08
N VAL A 17 54.28 -10.51 -9.58
CA VAL A 17 53.07 -10.65 -8.74
C VAL A 17 51.93 -11.13 -9.63
N LEU A 18 51.73 -12.45 -9.64
CA LEU A 18 50.51 -13.06 -10.19
C LEU A 18 49.32 -12.62 -9.30
N LEU A 19 48.61 -11.60 -9.73
CA LEU A 19 47.28 -11.28 -9.26
C LEU A 19 46.34 -12.43 -9.68
N SER A 20 46.38 -13.53 -8.95
CA SER A 20 45.35 -14.57 -8.97
C SER A 20 44.08 -13.98 -8.42
N GLY A 21 43.28 -13.36 -9.28
CA GLY A 21 41.90 -13.04 -8.97
C GLY A 21 41.16 -14.35 -8.72
N CYS A 22 41.12 -14.78 -7.45
CA CYS A 22 40.24 -15.87 -7.05
C CYS A 22 38.80 -15.45 -7.32
N HIS A 23 38.28 -15.81 -8.50
CA HIS A 23 36.83 -15.96 -8.67
C HIS A 23 36.41 -17.14 -7.79
N LYS A 24 36.16 -16.85 -6.51
CA LYS A 24 35.43 -17.80 -5.67
C LYS A 24 34.03 -17.88 -6.30
N GLY A 25 33.67 -19.06 -6.77
CA GLY A 25 32.30 -19.33 -7.19
C GLY A 25 31.31 -18.95 -6.07
N PRO A 26 30.02 -18.84 -6.36
CA PRO A 26 29.03 -18.47 -5.36
C PRO A 26 29.15 -19.38 -4.14
N GLN A 27 29.09 -18.79 -2.94
CA GLN A 27 28.98 -19.59 -1.73
C GLN A 27 27.68 -20.39 -1.79
N GLN A 28 27.69 -21.60 -1.22
CA GLN A 28 26.52 -22.46 -1.22
C GLN A 28 25.30 -21.74 -0.65
N GLY A 29 24.19 -21.71 -1.39
CA GLY A 29 22.96 -21.02 -1.01
C GLY A 29 22.92 -19.52 -1.26
N VAL A 30 23.94 -18.93 -1.91
CA VAL A 30 23.92 -17.51 -2.33
C VAL A 30 23.50 -17.43 -3.80
N VAL A 31 22.42 -16.71 -4.07
CA VAL A 31 21.83 -16.51 -5.42
C VAL A 31 22.24 -15.19 -6.06
N ALA A 32 22.59 -14.19 -5.26
CA ALA A 32 23.15 -12.94 -5.74
C ALA A 32 24.02 -12.29 -4.66
N THR A 33 24.83 -11.29 -5.05
CA THR A 33 25.50 -10.39 -4.11
C THR A 33 25.31 -8.94 -4.52
N VAL A 34 25.20 -8.06 -3.53
CA VAL A 34 25.08 -6.61 -3.69
C VAL A 34 26.15 -5.94 -2.83
N ASP A 35 27.12 -5.29 -3.45
CA ASP A 35 28.28 -4.70 -2.78
C ASP A 35 29.00 -5.69 -1.82
N GLY A 36 28.97 -6.98 -2.20
CA GLY A 36 29.55 -8.08 -1.43
C GLY A 36 28.67 -8.67 -0.33
N LYS A 37 27.47 -8.13 -0.07
CA LYS A 37 26.49 -8.76 0.81
C LYS A 37 25.67 -9.80 0.05
N PRO A 38 25.45 -10.98 0.63
CA PRO A 38 24.72 -12.06 -0.04
C PRO A 38 23.21 -11.84 -0.02
N VAL A 39 22.55 -12.32 -1.09
CA VAL A 39 21.12 -12.63 -1.16
C VAL A 39 21.00 -14.14 -1.16
N LEU A 40 20.17 -14.69 -0.28
CA LEU A 40 20.14 -16.13 -0.01
C LEU A 40 19.00 -16.83 -0.76
N GLN A 41 19.25 -18.07 -1.20
CA GLN A 41 18.23 -18.94 -1.78
C GLN A 41 17.06 -19.16 -0.82
N THR A 42 17.31 -19.28 0.47
CA THR A 42 16.27 -19.47 1.50
C THR A 42 15.28 -18.32 1.59
N GLU A 43 15.71 -17.09 1.30
CA GLU A 43 14.85 -15.92 1.25
C GLU A 43 13.94 -15.98 0.00
N VAL A 44 14.52 -16.36 -1.15
CA VAL A 44 13.76 -16.57 -2.39
C VAL A 44 12.71 -17.65 -2.21
N ASP A 45 13.09 -18.79 -1.62
CA ASP A 45 12.19 -19.92 -1.40
C ASP A 45 11.03 -19.55 -0.46
N LYS A 46 11.32 -18.76 0.59
CA LYS A 46 10.32 -18.28 1.54
C LYS A 46 9.28 -17.39 0.84
N ILE A 47 9.74 -16.35 0.13
CA ILE A 47 8.85 -15.41 -0.58
C ILE A 47 8.04 -16.15 -1.65
N TYR A 48 8.68 -17.06 -2.39
CA TYR A 48 8.00 -17.87 -3.40
C TYR A 48 6.88 -18.72 -2.77
N ALA A 49 7.15 -19.39 -1.63
CA ALA A 49 6.16 -20.18 -0.93
C ALA A 49 4.98 -19.34 -0.41
N GLU A 50 5.23 -18.13 0.08
CA GLU A 50 4.20 -17.17 0.53
C GLU A 50 3.31 -16.71 -0.65
N GLN A 51 3.91 -16.39 -1.80
CA GLN A 51 3.18 -16.03 -3.02
C GLN A 51 2.31 -17.19 -3.54
N LEU A 52 2.83 -18.42 -3.48
CA LEU A 52 2.09 -19.60 -3.89
C LEU A 52 0.93 -19.90 -2.94
N ALA A 53 1.11 -19.74 -1.63
CA ALA A 53 0.05 -19.93 -0.63
C ALA A 53 -1.09 -18.92 -0.81
N SER A 54 -0.79 -17.71 -1.27
CA SER A 54 -1.78 -16.67 -1.57
C SER A 54 -2.61 -16.97 -2.83
N ASN A 55 -2.14 -17.89 -3.70
CA ASN A 55 -2.83 -18.25 -4.96
C ASN A 55 -2.74 -19.77 -5.25
N PRO A 56 -3.38 -20.61 -4.42
CA PRO A 56 -3.17 -22.08 -4.41
C PRO A 56 -3.68 -22.81 -5.66
N GLN A 57 -4.42 -22.13 -6.54
CA GLN A 57 -4.94 -22.75 -7.78
C GLN A 57 -4.00 -22.57 -9.00
N GLN A 58 -2.88 -21.89 -8.83
CA GLN A 58 -1.96 -21.64 -9.94
C GLN A 58 -0.97 -22.81 -10.10
N SER A 59 -1.18 -23.65 -11.12
CA SER A 59 -0.19 -24.64 -11.56
C SER A 59 0.81 -23.96 -12.49
N LEU A 60 2.06 -23.86 -12.07
CA LEU A 60 3.14 -23.23 -12.85
C LEU A 60 4.01 -24.28 -13.52
N SER A 61 4.40 -24.03 -14.75
CA SER A 61 5.45 -24.80 -15.44
C SER A 61 6.83 -24.53 -14.78
N PRO A 62 7.83 -25.39 -14.99
CA PRO A 62 9.18 -25.17 -14.48
C PRO A 62 9.77 -23.81 -14.89
N ASP A 63 9.54 -23.37 -16.11
CA ASP A 63 10.05 -22.10 -16.63
C ASP A 63 9.36 -20.90 -15.93
N GLU A 64 8.07 -20.98 -15.68
CA GLU A 64 7.32 -19.97 -14.94
C GLU A 64 7.77 -19.88 -13.48
N VAL A 65 8.06 -21.02 -12.84
CA VAL A 65 8.66 -21.05 -11.49
C VAL A 65 9.99 -20.32 -11.48
N GLN A 66 10.85 -20.64 -12.43
CA GLN A 66 12.18 -20.03 -12.56
C GLN A 66 12.10 -18.53 -12.85
N ALA A 67 11.17 -18.10 -13.71
CA ALA A 67 10.93 -16.68 -13.98
C ALA A 67 10.46 -15.93 -12.72
N LYS A 68 9.56 -16.52 -11.93
CA LYS A 68 9.14 -15.95 -10.65
C LYS A 68 10.29 -15.86 -9.63
N GLN A 69 11.10 -16.91 -9.53
CA GLN A 69 12.27 -16.88 -8.62
C GLN A 69 13.28 -15.80 -9.05
N LEU A 70 13.53 -15.64 -10.35
CA LEU A 70 14.38 -14.54 -10.86
C LEU A 70 13.81 -13.17 -10.54
N GLN A 71 12.49 -12.99 -10.63
CA GLN A 71 11.83 -11.75 -10.22
C GLN A 71 12.04 -11.46 -8.73
N ILE A 72 11.84 -12.47 -7.87
CA ILE A 72 12.07 -12.34 -6.43
C ILE A 72 13.53 -11.97 -6.14
N VAL A 73 14.50 -12.58 -6.84
CA VAL A 73 15.93 -12.21 -6.69
C VAL A 73 16.15 -10.74 -7.06
N GLN A 74 15.51 -10.22 -8.10
CA GLN A 74 15.62 -8.80 -8.48
C GLN A 74 15.03 -7.87 -7.41
N GLU A 75 13.92 -8.25 -6.81
CA GLU A 75 13.29 -7.53 -5.69
C GLU A 75 14.22 -7.50 -4.47
N LEU A 76 14.78 -8.65 -4.07
CA LEU A 76 15.73 -8.75 -2.95
C LEU A 76 17.04 -7.98 -3.22
N ILE A 77 17.54 -7.97 -4.45
CA ILE A 77 18.70 -7.15 -4.85
C ILE A 77 18.39 -5.66 -4.62
N LEU A 78 17.23 -5.19 -5.06
CA LEU A 78 16.83 -3.79 -4.88
C LEU A 78 16.65 -3.45 -3.40
N GLU A 79 16.02 -4.31 -2.64
CA GLU A 79 15.87 -4.16 -1.19
C GLU A 79 17.22 -4.04 -0.49
N GLN A 80 18.17 -4.94 -0.80
CA GLN A 80 19.52 -4.91 -0.24
C GLN A 80 20.28 -3.62 -0.62
N ILE A 81 20.06 -3.05 -1.83
CA ILE A 81 20.62 -1.76 -2.24
C ILE A 81 20.04 -0.64 -1.38
N VAL A 82 18.72 -0.62 -1.21
CA VAL A 82 17.98 0.38 -0.42
C VAL A 82 18.43 0.36 1.05
N GLU A 83 18.49 -0.82 1.65
CA GLU A 83 18.97 -0.99 3.03
C GLU A 83 20.41 -0.48 3.22
N GLN A 84 21.32 -0.89 2.34
CA GLN A 84 22.71 -0.42 2.41
C GLN A 84 22.82 1.09 2.24
N ARG A 85 21.99 1.67 1.34
CA ARG A 85 21.96 3.12 1.14
C ARG A 85 21.42 3.84 2.37
N ALA A 86 20.35 3.34 2.96
CA ALA A 86 19.78 3.89 4.19
C ALA A 86 20.77 3.79 5.36
N ALA A 87 21.44 2.66 5.52
CA ALA A 87 22.46 2.46 6.56
C ALA A 87 23.63 3.43 6.41
N LYS A 88 24.15 3.64 5.20
CA LYS A 88 25.20 4.63 4.91
C LYS A 88 24.80 6.08 5.26
N GLN A 89 23.49 6.35 5.30
CA GLN A 89 22.94 7.68 5.61
C GLN A 89 22.37 7.80 7.03
N ASN A 90 22.52 6.77 7.88
CA ASN A 90 21.93 6.68 9.22
C ASN A 90 20.38 6.82 9.23
N LEU A 91 19.72 6.23 8.24
CA LEU A 91 18.26 6.27 8.05
C LEU A 91 17.58 4.94 8.40
N THR A 92 18.32 3.95 8.89
CA THR A 92 17.73 2.70 9.36
C THR A 92 16.71 2.99 10.47
N ALA A 93 15.54 2.37 10.38
CA ALA A 93 14.50 2.51 11.38
C ALA A 93 14.97 1.94 12.73
N THR A 94 14.79 2.72 13.79
CA THR A 94 15.14 2.33 15.15
C THR A 94 14.09 1.39 15.76
N ASP A 95 14.43 0.73 16.86
CA ASP A 95 13.45 -0.08 17.60
C ASP A 95 12.26 0.77 18.06
N ALA A 96 12.51 2.01 18.47
CA ALA A 96 11.45 2.94 18.85
C ALA A 96 10.47 3.27 17.70
N ASP A 97 10.99 3.43 16.46
CA ASP A 97 10.14 3.63 15.28
C ASP A 97 9.23 2.41 15.04
N VAL A 98 9.82 1.21 15.16
CA VAL A 98 9.11 -0.07 14.97
C VAL A 98 8.06 -0.27 16.06
N ASP A 99 8.43 -0.03 17.34
CA ASP A 99 7.53 -0.16 18.50
C ASP A 99 6.33 0.80 18.39
N ALA A 100 6.56 2.03 17.96
CA ALA A 100 5.50 3.00 17.71
C ALA A 100 4.53 2.49 16.64
N LYS A 101 5.06 1.94 15.54
CA LYS A 101 4.22 1.42 14.44
C LYS A 101 3.44 0.16 14.82
N VAL A 102 4.07 -0.76 15.56
CA VAL A 102 3.38 -1.93 16.13
C VAL A 102 2.24 -1.49 17.06
N SER A 103 2.50 -0.50 17.92
CA SER A 103 1.49 0.04 18.84
C SER A 103 0.31 0.68 18.09
N GLU A 104 0.59 1.45 17.03
CA GLU A 104 -0.44 2.01 16.14
C GLU A 104 -1.30 0.92 15.51
N MET A 105 -0.66 -0.12 14.95
CA MET A 105 -1.36 -1.25 14.32
C MET A 105 -2.18 -2.07 15.31
N LYS A 106 -1.75 -2.12 16.57
CA LYS A 106 -2.40 -2.87 17.63
C LYS A 106 -3.55 -2.09 18.29
N ALA A 107 -3.53 -0.76 18.25
CA ALA A 107 -4.49 0.11 18.93
C ALA A 107 -5.98 -0.21 18.69
N PRO A 108 -6.45 -0.60 17.49
CA PRO A 108 -7.85 -0.95 17.25
C PRO A 108 -8.24 -2.37 17.72
N TYR A 109 -7.32 -3.17 18.28
CA TYR A 109 -7.54 -4.59 18.61
C TYR A 109 -7.24 -4.88 20.07
N THR A 110 -7.88 -5.92 20.63
CA THR A 110 -7.39 -6.54 21.86
C THR A 110 -6.13 -7.35 21.56
N GLU A 111 -5.38 -7.75 22.61
CA GLU A 111 -4.20 -8.60 22.45
C GLU A 111 -4.54 -9.89 21.71
N GLU A 112 -5.62 -10.56 22.10
CA GLU A 112 -6.05 -11.82 21.50
C GLU A 112 -6.42 -11.65 20.02
N GLN A 113 -7.11 -10.55 19.68
CA GLN A 113 -7.48 -10.24 18.29
C GLN A 113 -6.25 -9.96 17.44
N PHE A 114 -5.28 -9.21 17.97
CA PHE A 114 -4.03 -8.92 17.26
C PHE A 114 -3.23 -10.19 17.01
N GLN A 115 -3.06 -11.07 18.02
CA GLN A 115 -2.40 -12.34 17.87
C GLN A 115 -3.12 -13.28 16.88
N ALA A 116 -4.45 -13.30 16.91
CA ALA A 116 -5.24 -14.07 15.95
C ALA A 116 -5.01 -13.58 14.49
N LYS A 117 -4.89 -12.27 14.28
CA LYS A 117 -4.57 -11.70 12.97
C LYS A 117 -3.17 -12.10 12.50
N LEU A 118 -2.15 -11.98 13.34
CA LEU A 118 -0.81 -12.43 13.00
C LEU A 118 -0.80 -13.90 12.59
N LYS A 119 -1.46 -14.75 13.37
CA LYS A 119 -1.57 -16.18 13.08
C LYS A 119 -2.32 -16.45 11.77
N ALA A 120 -3.40 -15.72 11.49
CA ALA A 120 -4.13 -15.84 10.23
C ALA A 120 -3.30 -15.46 9.00
N SER A 121 -2.33 -14.57 9.18
CA SER A 121 -1.35 -14.16 8.15
C SER A 121 -0.06 -15.01 8.18
N ASN A 122 0.01 -16.06 8.99
CA ASN A 122 1.22 -16.88 9.20
C ASN A 122 2.46 -16.07 9.61
N LEU A 123 2.26 -14.95 10.32
CA LEU A 123 3.34 -14.08 10.80
C LEU A 123 3.53 -14.23 12.31
N THR A 124 4.77 -14.18 12.74
CA THR A 124 5.12 -13.92 14.14
C THR A 124 5.23 -12.42 14.40
N LEU A 125 5.24 -12.01 15.67
CA LEU A 125 5.49 -10.60 16.01
C LEU A 125 6.89 -10.17 15.55
N ASP A 126 7.88 -11.06 15.62
CA ASP A 126 9.25 -10.77 15.17
C ASP A 126 9.33 -10.61 13.65
N ASP A 127 8.58 -11.42 12.89
CA ASP A 127 8.46 -11.24 11.43
C ASP A 127 7.83 -9.88 11.10
N LEU A 128 6.72 -9.53 11.75
CA LEU A 128 6.09 -8.22 11.57
C LEU A 128 7.06 -7.08 11.91
N ARG A 129 7.82 -7.19 12.98
CA ARG A 129 8.79 -6.16 13.39
C ARG A 129 9.91 -6.00 12.36
N ARG A 130 10.38 -7.11 11.77
CA ARG A 130 11.37 -7.07 10.69
C ARG A 130 10.83 -6.38 9.46
N GLU A 131 9.66 -6.78 8.97
CA GLU A 131 9.00 -6.16 7.81
C GLU A 131 8.73 -4.66 8.03
N LEU A 132 8.30 -4.29 9.23
CA LEU A 132 8.11 -2.88 9.57
C LEU A 132 9.43 -2.10 9.58
N ARG A 133 10.53 -2.69 10.07
CA ARG A 133 11.83 -2.04 10.06
C ARG A 133 12.30 -1.78 8.63
N GLU A 134 12.17 -2.75 7.74
CA GLU A 134 12.49 -2.63 6.31
C GLU A 134 11.65 -1.53 5.66
N SER A 135 10.32 -1.58 5.81
CA SER A 135 9.37 -0.60 5.27
C SER A 135 9.63 0.83 5.78
N LEU A 136 9.84 0.98 7.09
CA LEU A 136 10.12 2.29 7.70
C LEU A 136 11.48 2.83 7.24
N THR A 137 12.49 1.96 7.10
CA THR A 137 13.80 2.32 6.57
C THR A 137 13.71 2.84 5.14
N GLN A 138 13.01 2.11 4.28
CA GLN A 138 12.74 2.54 2.92
C GLN A 138 11.98 3.88 2.88
N THR A 139 10.95 4.02 3.71
CA THR A 139 10.17 5.26 3.81
C THR A 139 11.04 6.45 4.20
N LYS A 140 11.92 6.30 5.22
CA LYS A 140 12.86 7.34 5.64
C LYS A 140 13.81 7.75 4.51
N LEU A 141 14.35 6.77 3.77
CA LEU A 141 15.23 7.03 2.64
C LEU A 141 14.51 7.79 1.52
N LEU A 142 13.31 7.32 1.12
CA LEU A 142 12.53 7.94 0.06
C LEU A 142 12.04 9.34 0.45
N ASN A 143 11.68 9.56 1.71
CA ASN A 143 11.31 10.88 2.19
C ASN A 143 12.48 11.85 2.09
N LYS A 144 13.69 11.43 2.48
CA LYS A 144 14.88 12.26 2.40
C LYS A 144 15.32 12.54 0.96
N GLU A 145 15.38 11.49 0.13
CA GLU A 145 15.96 11.60 -1.21
C GLU A 145 14.98 12.12 -2.27
N ILE A 146 13.68 11.97 -2.03
CA ILE A 146 12.66 12.26 -3.03
C ILE A 146 11.63 13.24 -2.50
N ASN A 147 10.80 12.84 -1.53
CA ASN A 147 9.61 13.60 -1.14
C ASN A 147 9.96 15.01 -0.62
N SER A 148 11.06 15.14 0.14
CA SER A 148 11.53 16.45 0.64
C SER A 148 12.01 17.41 -0.45
N ARG A 149 12.26 16.91 -1.66
CA ARG A 149 12.75 17.70 -2.81
C ARG A 149 11.63 18.07 -3.78
N ILE A 150 10.43 17.52 -3.60
CA ILE A 150 9.30 17.83 -4.47
C ILE A 150 8.68 19.14 -4.05
N THR A 151 8.70 20.09 -4.96
CA THR A 151 8.01 21.37 -4.79
C THR A 151 6.96 21.51 -5.88
N VAL A 152 5.71 21.78 -5.51
CA VAL A 152 4.62 22.10 -6.42
C VAL A 152 4.29 23.58 -6.25
N THR A 153 4.61 24.38 -7.26
CA THR A 153 4.38 25.84 -7.26
C THR A 153 2.96 26.18 -7.71
N ASP A 154 2.51 27.40 -7.44
CA ASP A 154 1.24 27.93 -7.96
C ASP A 154 1.25 27.98 -9.50
N ALA A 155 2.39 28.25 -10.11
CA ALA A 155 2.55 28.21 -11.56
C ALA A 155 2.30 26.79 -12.12
N ASP A 156 2.83 25.75 -11.44
CA ASP A 156 2.55 24.35 -11.82
C ASP A 156 1.06 24.05 -11.76
N VAL A 157 0.39 24.49 -10.68
CA VAL A 157 -1.06 24.28 -10.49
C VAL A 157 -1.86 24.96 -11.59
N ASN A 158 -1.52 26.24 -11.90
CA ASN A 158 -2.17 26.99 -12.98
C ASN A 158 -1.97 26.34 -14.36
N ASN A 159 -0.74 25.91 -14.65
CA ASN A 159 -0.42 25.27 -15.94
C ASN A 159 -1.17 23.95 -16.08
N TYR A 160 -1.20 23.13 -15.03
CA TYR A 160 -1.94 21.87 -15.01
C TYR A 160 -3.44 22.11 -15.24
N PHE A 161 -4.04 23.00 -14.45
CA PHE A 161 -5.45 23.34 -14.58
C PHE A 161 -5.80 23.80 -15.99
N ASN A 162 -4.99 24.68 -16.58
CA ASN A 162 -5.26 25.20 -17.94
C ASN A 162 -5.15 24.12 -19.02
N ALA A 163 -4.22 23.18 -18.86
CA ALA A 163 -4.08 22.05 -19.79
C ALA A 163 -5.20 21.00 -19.63
N HIS A 164 -5.80 20.90 -18.43
CA HIS A 164 -6.76 19.86 -18.05
C HIS A 164 -8.14 20.40 -17.65
N LYS A 165 -8.54 21.57 -18.14
CA LYS A 165 -9.81 22.22 -17.75
C LYS A 165 -11.02 21.30 -17.83
N ALA A 166 -11.07 20.44 -18.84
CA ALA A 166 -12.19 19.51 -19.03
C ALA A 166 -12.37 18.52 -17.88
N GLU A 167 -11.28 18.15 -17.18
CA GLU A 167 -11.31 17.22 -16.04
C GLU A 167 -11.96 17.86 -14.80
N PHE A 168 -12.04 19.18 -14.75
CA PHE A 168 -12.65 19.95 -13.66
C PHE A 168 -14.05 20.47 -14.00
N ASN A 169 -14.68 19.90 -15.02
CA ASN A 169 -16.04 20.22 -15.40
C ASN A 169 -16.98 19.06 -15.02
N ASN A 170 -17.76 19.26 -13.96
CA ASN A 170 -18.76 18.30 -13.55
C ASN A 170 -19.95 18.38 -14.52
N ALA A 171 -20.21 17.31 -15.26
CA ALA A 171 -21.34 17.25 -16.20
C ALA A 171 -22.69 17.40 -15.49
N GLU A 172 -22.78 16.97 -14.23
CA GLU A 172 -23.96 17.04 -13.38
C GLU A 172 -23.57 17.25 -11.91
N ASN A 173 -24.55 17.47 -11.02
CA ASN A 173 -24.29 17.53 -9.60
C ASN A 173 -23.74 16.17 -9.10
N GLU A 174 -22.81 16.22 -8.18
CA GLU A 174 -22.24 15.04 -7.50
C GLU A 174 -22.49 15.12 -6.00
N TYR A 175 -22.76 13.98 -5.41
CA TYR A 175 -23.03 13.82 -3.98
C TYR A 175 -22.03 12.84 -3.41
N HIS A 176 -21.10 13.32 -2.60
CA HIS A 176 -20.21 12.45 -1.82
C HIS A 176 -20.96 12.04 -0.57
N ILE A 177 -21.22 10.74 -0.43
CA ILE A 177 -22.04 10.20 0.66
C ILE A 177 -21.33 9.06 1.39
N ALA A 178 -21.67 8.92 2.66
CA ALA A 178 -21.30 7.74 3.45
C ALA A 178 -22.56 7.00 3.91
N GLN A 179 -22.41 5.72 4.22
CA GLN A 179 -23.53 4.86 4.65
C GLN A 179 -23.20 4.02 5.87
N ILE A 180 -24.23 3.77 6.68
CA ILE A 180 -24.27 2.73 7.69
C ILE A 180 -25.40 1.79 7.32
N ILE A 181 -25.08 0.51 7.13
CA ILE A 181 -26.05 -0.52 6.77
C ILE A 181 -26.18 -1.55 7.88
N VAL A 182 -27.42 -1.94 8.16
CA VAL A 182 -27.76 -3.08 9.02
C VAL A 182 -28.73 -3.98 8.25
N THR A 183 -28.37 -5.24 8.03
CA THR A 183 -29.14 -6.21 7.24
C THR A 183 -30.08 -7.01 8.15
N THR A 184 -31.15 -7.54 7.56
CA THR A 184 -32.11 -8.43 8.26
C THR A 184 -31.78 -9.90 8.07
N SER A 185 -30.87 -10.21 7.13
CA SER A 185 -30.54 -11.59 6.74
C SER A 185 -29.37 -12.15 7.54
N PRO A 186 -29.47 -13.41 8.01
CA PRO A 186 -28.37 -14.11 8.64
C PRO A 186 -27.35 -14.68 7.62
N ALA A 187 -27.04 -13.94 6.53
CA ALA A 187 -26.06 -14.44 5.56
C ALA A 187 -24.75 -14.84 6.25
N PRO A 188 -24.14 -15.97 5.88
CA PRO A 188 -22.91 -16.43 6.50
C PRO A 188 -21.83 -15.36 6.31
N ALA A 189 -21.30 -14.89 7.42
CA ALA A 189 -20.19 -13.94 7.41
C ALA A 189 -18.95 -14.70 6.96
N ALA A 190 -18.62 -14.61 5.70
CA ALA A 190 -17.25 -14.81 5.26
C ALA A 190 -16.45 -13.56 5.66
N GLY A 191 -15.87 -13.58 6.87
CA GLY A 191 -15.11 -12.47 7.41
C GLY A 191 -15.99 -11.41 8.10
N GLY A 192 -15.59 -10.95 9.29
CA GLY A 192 -16.27 -9.85 9.99
C GLY A 192 -16.33 -8.60 9.14
N THR A 193 -17.55 -8.08 8.96
CA THR A 193 -17.78 -6.91 8.10
C THR A 193 -17.53 -5.59 8.82
N ASN A 194 -17.35 -5.62 10.15
CA ASN A 194 -17.07 -4.45 10.98
C ASN A 194 -16.21 -4.84 12.19
N LEU A 195 -15.59 -3.84 12.84
CA LEU A 195 -14.62 -4.05 13.92
C LEU A 195 -15.23 -4.74 15.17
N GLN A 196 -16.52 -4.55 15.44
CA GLN A 196 -17.21 -5.17 16.58
C GLN A 196 -17.80 -6.54 16.24
N ASN A 197 -17.61 -7.02 15.00
CA ASN A 197 -18.23 -8.23 14.51
C ASN A 197 -19.75 -8.30 14.78
N SER A 198 -20.37 -7.12 14.81
CA SER A 198 -21.76 -6.90 15.20
C SER A 198 -22.67 -7.13 14.00
N LYS A 199 -23.60 -8.07 14.11
CA LYS A 199 -24.57 -8.41 13.07
C LYS A 199 -25.96 -8.60 13.67
N ALA A 200 -26.98 -8.13 12.94
CA ALA A 200 -28.36 -8.45 13.26
C ALA A 200 -28.76 -9.78 12.59
N SER A 201 -29.60 -10.56 13.24
CA SER A 201 -30.05 -11.88 12.78
C SER A 201 -31.54 -11.91 12.39
N SER A 202 -32.24 -10.79 12.60
CA SER A 202 -33.68 -10.65 12.30
C SER A 202 -34.04 -9.19 12.02
N ASP A 203 -35.23 -8.97 11.42
CA ASP A 203 -35.79 -7.63 11.17
C ASP A 203 -35.92 -6.82 12.47
N ALA A 204 -36.39 -7.46 13.55
CA ALA A 204 -36.56 -6.80 14.83
C ALA A 204 -35.22 -6.35 15.43
N GLU A 205 -34.19 -7.19 15.34
CA GLU A 205 -32.84 -6.84 15.79
C GLU A 205 -32.21 -5.76 14.89
N ALA A 206 -32.39 -5.85 13.57
CA ALA A 206 -31.92 -4.86 12.63
C ALA A 206 -32.50 -3.48 12.89
N LYS A 207 -33.83 -3.42 13.12
CA LYS A 207 -34.52 -2.16 13.54
C LYS A 207 -33.97 -1.60 14.84
N LYS A 208 -33.83 -2.46 15.86
CA LYS A 208 -33.30 -2.05 17.16
C LYS A 208 -31.87 -1.53 17.04
N LYS A 209 -31.02 -2.25 16.28
CA LYS A 209 -29.63 -1.88 16.06
C LYS A 209 -29.53 -0.53 15.32
N ILE A 210 -30.18 -0.40 14.16
CA ILE A 210 -30.07 0.84 13.36
C ILE A 210 -30.62 2.06 14.13
N GLN A 211 -31.69 1.87 14.92
CA GLN A 211 -32.25 2.95 15.77
C GLN A 211 -31.25 3.34 16.84
N ALA A 212 -30.58 2.40 17.49
CA ALA A 212 -29.53 2.68 18.46
C ALA A 212 -28.36 3.45 17.84
N LEU A 213 -27.94 3.08 16.61
CA LEU A 213 -26.90 3.79 15.88
C LEU A 213 -27.34 5.21 15.50
N LYS A 214 -28.62 5.40 15.05
CA LYS A 214 -29.17 6.73 14.78
C LYS A 214 -29.16 7.62 16.03
N ASN A 215 -29.54 7.09 17.15
CA ASN A 215 -29.54 7.86 18.44
C ASN A 215 -28.10 8.30 18.84
N ARG A 216 -27.09 7.48 18.57
CA ARG A 216 -25.67 7.82 18.77
C ARG A 216 -25.19 8.92 17.83
N LEU A 217 -25.60 8.86 16.55
CA LEU A 217 -25.34 9.92 15.57
C LEU A 217 -25.99 11.24 16.00
N ASP A 218 -27.26 11.18 16.43
CA ASP A 218 -28.00 12.35 16.91
C ASP A 218 -27.40 12.94 18.20
N ALA A 219 -26.70 12.12 19.00
CA ALA A 219 -25.92 12.56 20.16
C ALA A 219 -24.53 13.14 19.77
N GLY A 220 -24.17 13.16 18.47
CA GLY A 220 -22.95 13.76 17.95
C GLY A 220 -21.76 12.81 17.84
N GLU A 221 -21.98 11.50 17.95
CA GLU A 221 -20.90 10.54 17.74
C GLU A 221 -20.47 10.53 16.26
N ASP A 222 -19.18 10.28 16.02
CA ASP A 222 -18.61 10.33 14.68
C ASP A 222 -19.18 9.22 13.78
N PHE A 223 -19.67 9.62 12.59
CA PHE A 223 -20.31 8.72 11.64
C PHE A 223 -19.35 7.63 11.14
N GLY A 224 -18.12 8.02 10.79
CA GLY A 224 -17.11 7.08 10.30
C GLY A 224 -16.76 6.04 11.35
N THR A 225 -16.60 6.44 12.59
CA THR A 225 -16.36 5.54 13.73
C THR A 225 -17.52 4.56 13.91
N ILE A 226 -18.77 5.01 13.85
CA ILE A 226 -19.94 4.12 13.93
C ILE A 226 -19.96 3.17 12.73
N ALA A 227 -19.70 3.67 11.53
CA ALA A 227 -19.67 2.83 10.31
C ALA A 227 -18.62 1.73 10.41
N MET A 228 -17.38 2.06 10.82
CA MET A 228 -16.31 1.08 10.99
C MET A 228 -16.65 0.00 12.00
N ASN A 229 -17.29 0.36 13.09
CA ASN A 229 -17.59 -0.55 14.19
C ASN A 229 -18.86 -1.39 13.98
N PHE A 230 -19.87 -0.87 13.28
CA PHE A 230 -21.20 -1.46 13.30
C PHE A 230 -21.87 -1.63 11.94
N SER A 231 -21.37 -0.99 10.87
CA SER A 231 -21.93 -1.18 9.52
C SER A 231 -21.68 -2.59 9.01
N GLU A 232 -22.70 -3.20 8.42
CA GLU A 232 -22.67 -4.56 7.90
C GLU A 232 -22.32 -4.61 6.39
N ASN A 233 -21.95 -3.47 5.79
CA ASN A 233 -21.45 -3.44 4.44
C ASN A 233 -19.92 -3.61 4.41
N PRO A 234 -19.40 -4.77 3.93
CA PRO A 234 -17.95 -5.05 3.94
C PRO A 234 -17.14 -4.14 3.01
N GLN A 235 -17.78 -3.55 1.99
CA GLN A 235 -17.10 -2.73 0.99
C GLN A 235 -16.78 -1.32 1.51
N THR A 236 -17.60 -0.80 2.45
CA THR A 236 -17.49 0.58 2.91
C THR A 236 -17.20 0.71 4.40
N SER A 237 -17.50 -0.33 5.21
CA SER A 237 -17.36 -0.25 6.66
C SER A 237 -15.94 0.13 7.10
N SER A 238 -14.90 -0.49 6.53
CA SER A 238 -13.50 -0.20 6.87
C SER A 238 -13.06 1.22 6.49
N GLY A 239 -13.73 1.84 5.51
CA GLY A 239 -13.53 3.23 5.09
C GLY A 239 -14.48 4.22 5.79
N GLY A 240 -15.05 3.89 6.96
CA GLY A 240 -15.96 4.78 7.67
C GLY A 240 -17.31 4.96 6.96
N GLY A 241 -17.70 4.02 6.13
CA GLY A 241 -18.94 4.05 5.36
C GLY A 241 -18.86 4.81 4.03
N ASP A 242 -17.70 5.36 3.68
CA ASP A 242 -17.52 6.19 2.48
C ASP A 242 -17.85 5.41 1.19
N MET A 243 -18.74 5.98 0.37
CA MET A 243 -19.17 5.45 -0.93
C MET A 243 -18.53 6.21 -2.11
N GLY A 244 -17.77 7.25 -1.84
CA GLY A 244 -17.28 8.18 -2.87
C GLY A 244 -18.35 9.13 -3.40
N ALA A 245 -17.99 9.83 -4.47
CA ALA A 245 -18.91 10.72 -5.18
C ALA A 245 -19.84 9.93 -6.12
N ILE A 246 -21.12 10.21 -6.03
CA ILE A 246 -22.18 9.60 -6.85
C ILE A 246 -22.83 10.72 -7.66
N SER A 247 -22.96 10.52 -8.97
CA SER A 247 -23.60 11.49 -9.84
C SER A 247 -25.12 11.61 -9.57
N GLU A 248 -25.68 12.77 -9.87
CA GLU A 248 -27.12 12.99 -9.66
C GLU A 248 -27.97 11.99 -10.45
N SER A 249 -27.56 11.66 -11.66
CA SER A 249 -28.27 10.68 -12.49
C SER A 249 -28.26 9.28 -11.87
N GLN A 250 -27.11 8.85 -11.32
CA GLN A 250 -27.01 7.58 -10.58
C GLN A 250 -27.87 7.61 -9.29
N LEU A 251 -27.84 8.70 -8.54
CA LEU A 251 -28.62 8.82 -7.31
C LEU A 251 -30.13 8.83 -7.60
N ARG A 252 -30.56 9.43 -8.71
CA ARG A 252 -31.95 9.46 -9.19
C ARG A 252 -32.47 8.08 -9.62
N SER A 253 -31.59 7.10 -9.87
CA SER A 253 -32.03 5.71 -10.12
C SER A 253 -32.73 5.09 -8.91
N ASN A 254 -32.49 5.65 -7.71
CA ASN A 254 -33.26 5.38 -6.49
C ASN A 254 -33.98 6.66 -6.02
N PRO A 255 -35.24 6.88 -6.46
CA PRO A 255 -35.96 8.13 -6.17
C PRO A 255 -36.11 8.42 -4.66
N SER A 256 -36.29 7.39 -3.84
CA SER A 256 -36.44 7.55 -2.39
C SER A 256 -35.15 8.03 -1.75
N LEU A 257 -34.01 7.46 -2.16
CA LEU A 257 -32.69 7.85 -1.68
C LEU A 257 -32.35 9.26 -2.16
N PHE A 258 -32.58 9.57 -3.41
CA PHE A 258 -32.37 10.93 -3.95
C PHE A 258 -33.20 11.97 -3.19
N ALA A 259 -34.48 11.69 -2.92
CA ALA A 259 -35.36 12.60 -2.17
C ALA A 259 -34.88 12.84 -0.74
N ALA A 260 -34.27 11.84 -0.12
CA ALA A 260 -33.71 11.98 1.21
C ALA A 260 -32.39 12.79 1.21
N ILE A 261 -31.45 12.43 0.33
CA ILE A 261 -30.10 13.02 0.29
C ILE A 261 -30.11 14.44 -0.27
N SER A 262 -30.93 14.71 -1.30
CA SER A 262 -30.96 16.03 -1.97
C SER A 262 -31.36 17.19 -1.05
N LYS A 263 -32.01 16.91 0.06
CA LYS A 263 -32.44 17.90 1.07
C LYS A 263 -31.38 18.19 2.13
N LEU A 264 -30.36 17.32 2.25
CA LEU A 264 -29.35 17.45 3.27
C LEU A 264 -28.35 18.57 2.95
N LYS A 265 -27.80 19.14 4.00
CA LYS A 265 -26.55 19.92 3.96
C LYS A 265 -25.40 18.99 4.27
N ALA A 266 -24.19 19.36 3.84
CA ALA A 266 -22.97 18.63 4.17
C ALA A 266 -22.87 18.43 5.71
N GLY A 267 -22.53 17.22 6.13
CA GLY A 267 -22.47 16.77 7.49
C GLY A 267 -23.79 16.29 8.12
N GLN A 268 -24.92 16.39 7.39
CA GLN A 268 -26.22 15.92 7.90
C GLN A 268 -26.49 14.46 7.50
N ASP A 269 -27.28 13.78 8.34
CA ASP A 269 -27.69 12.40 8.16
C ASP A 269 -29.15 12.32 7.69
N THR A 270 -29.47 11.26 6.93
CA THR A 270 -30.86 10.91 6.66
C THR A 270 -31.53 10.33 7.90
N ASP A 271 -32.85 10.27 7.85
CA ASP A 271 -33.60 9.31 8.66
C ASP A 271 -33.23 7.87 8.25
N ILE A 272 -33.69 6.89 9.02
CA ILE A 272 -33.50 5.48 8.73
C ILE A 272 -34.31 5.13 7.47
N ILE A 273 -33.61 4.61 6.45
CA ILE A 273 -34.21 4.22 5.16
C ILE A 273 -34.22 2.69 5.07
N PRO A 274 -35.39 2.04 4.96
CA PRO A 274 -35.45 0.61 4.68
C PRO A 274 -35.11 0.36 3.22
N PHE A 275 -34.44 -0.75 2.94
CA PHE A 275 -34.19 -1.21 1.58
C PHE A 275 -34.68 -2.65 1.39
N PRO A 276 -35.09 -3.04 0.16
CA PRO A 276 -35.64 -4.35 -0.11
C PRO A 276 -34.57 -5.45 -0.06
N ASP A 277 -35.01 -6.69 0.22
CA ASP A 277 -34.18 -7.87 0.10
C ASP A 277 -33.87 -8.14 -1.38
N PRO A 278 -32.63 -8.35 -1.78
CA PRO A 278 -32.26 -8.61 -3.18
C PRO A 278 -32.95 -9.86 -3.77
N ASN A 279 -33.30 -10.84 -2.93
CA ASN A 279 -33.94 -12.10 -3.35
C ASN A 279 -35.48 -12.04 -3.27
N ASP A 280 -36.04 -11.15 -2.48
CA ASP A 280 -37.47 -10.95 -2.33
C ASP A 280 -37.81 -9.46 -2.12
N PRO A 281 -38.04 -8.70 -3.22
CA PRO A 281 -38.28 -7.25 -3.12
C PRO A 281 -39.51 -6.83 -2.30
N LYS A 282 -40.37 -7.80 -1.91
CA LYS A 282 -41.50 -7.54 -1.00
C LYS A 282 -41.12 -7.54 0.46
N LYS A 283 -39.93 -8.06 0.79
CA LYS A 283 -39.38 -8.07 2.15
C LYS A 283 -38.36 -6.96 2.35
N VAL A 284 -38.21 -6.53 3.59
CA VAL A 284 -37.17 -5.62 3.99
C VAL A 284 -35.86 -6.39 4.12
N GLY A 285 -34.87 -6.03 3.33
CA GLY A 285 -33.52 -6.63 3.36
C GLY A 285 -32.62 -5.99 4.42
N GLY A 286 -32.96 -4.77 4.86
CA GLY A 286 -32.21 -4.07 5.86
C GLY A 286 -32.57 -2.60 5.99
N TYR A 287 -31.78 -1.89 6.76
CA TYR A 287 -31.93 -0.48 7.08
C TYR A 287 -30.60 0.24 6.86
N ALA A 288 -30.66 1.45 6.35
CA ALA A 288 -29.53 2.31 6.11
C ALA A 288 -29.72 3.71 6.68
N ILE A 289 -28.61 4.33 7.09
CA ILE A 289 -28.50 5.77 7.34
C ILE A 289 -27.40 6.27 6.40
N PHE A 290 -27.66 7.37 5.72
CA PHE A 290 -26.69 8.00 4.82
C PHE A 290 -26.32 9.36 5.40
N ARG A 291 -25.05 9.73 5.25
CA ARG A 291 -24.54 11.08 5.51
C ARG A 291 -24.13 11.73 4.21
N LEU A 292 -24.58 12.96 3.98
CA LEU A 292 -24.01 13.78 2.92
C LEU A 292 -22.69 14.37 3.41
N LEU A 293 -21.59 13.91 2.86
CA LEU A 293 -20.25 14.45 3.14
C LEU A 293 -20.02 15.75 2.38
N GLU A 294 -20.35 15.75 1.08
CA GLU A 294 -20.17 16.91 0.23
C GLU A 294 -21.17 16.89 -0.94
N ARG A 295 -21.52 18.08 -1.44
CA ARG A 295 -22.25 18.27 -2.69
C ARG A 295 -21.43 19.17 -3.61
N ALA A 296 -21.06 18.66 -4.78
CA ALA A 296 -20.44 19.42 -5.85
C ALA A 296 -21.50 19.77 -6.91
N ALA A 297 -21.59 21.05 -7.25
CA ALA A 297 -22.51 21.50 -8.28
C ALA A 297 -22.01 21.13 -9.68
N ALA A 298 -22.94 20.93 -10.63
CA ALA A 298 -22.62 20.86 -12.04
C ALA A 298 -21.92 22.13 -12.53
N GLY A 299 -21.07 22.00 -13.53
CA GLY A 299 -20.40 23.10 -14.18
C GLY A 299 -18.88 23.10 -13.99
N GLN A 300 -18.22 24.09 -14.54
CA GLN A 300 -16.77 24.24 -14.48
C GLN A 300 -16.36 24.65 -13.07
N ARG A 301 -15.57 23.79 -12.43
CA ARG A 301 -14.84 24.14 -11.22
C ARG A 301 -13.57 24.92 -11.61
N ASP A 302 -13.18 25.88 -10.83
CA ASP A 302 -12.00 26.70 -11.11
C ASP A 302 -11.02 26.74 -9.93
N LEU A 303 -9.90 27.41 -10.12
CA LEU A 303 -8.87 27.53 -9.10
C LEU A 303 -9.23 28.41 -7.89
N SER A 304 -10.40 29.06 -7.89
CA SER A 304 -10.92 29.73 -6.69
C SER A 304 -11.41 28.73 -5.65
N ASP A 305 -11.74 27.48 -6.07
CA ASP A 305 -12.02 26.37 -5.15
C ASP A 305 -10.71 25.79 -4.59
N PRO A 306 -10.47 25.90 -3.27
CA PRO A 306 -9.26 25.38 -2.64
C PRO A 306 -9.08 23.87 -2.84
N ARG A 307 -10.18 23.12 -3.02
CA ARG A 307 -10.15 21.67 -3.24
C ARG A 307 -9.57 21.31 -4.61
N VAL A 308 -9.90 22.09 -5.65
CA VAL A 308 -9.30 21.95 -6.97
C VAL A 308 -7.80 22.18 -6.89
N GLN A 309 -7.39 23.25 -6.22
CA GLN A 309 -5.96 23.50 -6.00
C GLN A 309 -5.27 22.35 -5.26
N GLN A 310 -5.86 21.88 -4.17
CA GLN A 310 -5.29 20.79 -3.37
C GLN A 310 -5.22 19.48 -4.17
N GLN A 311 -6.26 19.13 -4.91
CA GLN A 311 -6.31 17.96 -5.79
C GLN A 311 -5.18 18.01 -6.83
N ILE A 312 -5.00 19.14 -7.49
CA ILE A 312 -3.92 19.32 -8.49
C ILE A 312 -2.55 19.23 -7.83
N ARG A 313 -2.36 19.87 -6.66
CA ARG A 313 -1.10 19.77 -5.92
C ARG A 313 -0.75 18.34 -5.55
N GLN A 314 -1.71 17.59 -5.04
CA GLN A 314 -1.53 16.19 -4.69
C GLN A 314 -1.18 15.37 -5.93
N GLN A 315 -1.92 15.51 -7.01
CA GLN A 315 -1.68 14.78 -8.26
C GLN A 315 -0.31 15.08 -8.87
N LEU A 316 0.10 16.35 -8.88
CA LEU A 316 1.42 16.75 -9.36
C LEU A 316 2.53 16.23 -8.44
N HIS A 317 2.33 16.29 -7.12
CA HIS A 317 3.26 15.73 -6.14
C HIS A 317 3.44 14.22 -6.35
N ASP A 318 2.35 13.47 -6.47
CA ASP A 318 2.38 12.01 -6.63
C ASP A 318 3.02 11.60 -7.95
N SER A 319 2.69 12.29 -9.04
CA SER A 319 3.31 12.06 -10.35
C SER A 319 4.82 12.32 -10.32
N ARG A 320 5.25 13.45 -9.72
CA ARG A 320 6.68 13.76 -9.53
C ARG A 320 7.36 12.74 -8.62
N SER A 321 6.68 12.31 -7.57
CA SER A 321 7.20 11.29 -6.65
C SER A 321 7.43 9.96 -7.36
N GLN A 322 6.48 9.50 -8.16
CA GLN A 322 6.63 8.27 -8.94
C GLN A 322 7.79 8.36 -9.93
N LEU A 323 7.88 9.46 -10.69
CA LEU A 323 8.96 9.67 -11.64
C LEU A 323 10.33 9.69 -10.95
N LEU A 324 10.46 10.44 -9.86
CA LEU A 324 11.71 10.55 -9.11
C LEU A 324 12.09 9.23 -8.42
N LYS A 325 11.10 8.46 -7.93
CA LYS A 325 11.33 7.11 -7.37
C LYS A 325 11.91 6.17 -8.43
N ALA A 326 11.29 6.13 -9.61
CA ALA A 326 11.77 5.30 -10.71
C ALA A 326 13.22 5.67 -11.10
N ALA A 327 13.48 6.96 -11.31
CA ALA A 327 14.81 7.46 -11.64
C ALA A 327 15.85 7.18 -10.52
N TYR A 328 15.43 7.33 -9.26
CA TYR A 328 16.30 7.08 -8.11
C TYR A 328 16.67 5.61 -8.00
N PHE A 329 15.71 4.70 -8.17
CA PHE A 329 15.98 3.27 -8.10
C PHE A 329 16.90 2.80 -9.22
N GLU A 330 16.72 3.28 -10.46
CA GLU A 330 17.67 3.01 -11.54
C GLU A 330 19.07 3.54 -11.20
N MET A 331 19.16 4.78 -10.74
CA MET A 331 20.44 5.39 -10.38
C MET A 331 21.19 4.60 -9.28
N ILE A 332 20.51 4.19 -8.21
CA ILE A 332 21.17 3.45 -7.11
C ILE A 332 21.52 2.03 -7.52
N ARG A 333 20.75 1.42 -8.42
CA ARG A 333 21.01 0.10 -8.99
C ARG A 333 22.29 0.14 -9.86
N ASP A 334 22.43 1.15 -10.71
CA ASP A 334 23.62 1.33 -11.57
C ASP A 334 24.89 1.59 -10.75
N GLN A 335 24.74 2.19 -9.55
CA GLN A 335 25.87 2.46 -8.67
C GLN A 335 26.30 1.24 -7.83
N ALA A 336 25.45 0.22 -7.72
CA ALA A 336 25.72 -0.97 -6.92
C ALA A 336 26.51 -2.02 -7.71
N ARG A 337 27.42 -2.73 -7.02
CA ARG A 337 28.12 -3.89 -7.61
C ARG A 337 27.26 -5.13 -7.39
N ILE A 338 26.54 -5.52 -8.44
CA ILE A 338 25.60 -6.64 -8.42
C ILE A 338 26.22 -7.82 -9.14
N GLN A 339 26.17 -9.03 -8.52
CA GLN A 339 26.40 -10.31 -9.17
C GLN A 339 25.16 -11.17 -8.95
N ASN A 340 24.46 -11.50 -10.04
CA ASN A 340 23.26 -12.34 -9.99
C ASN A 340 23.59 -13.73 -10.52
N PHE A 341 23.99 -14.64 -9.62
CA PHE A 341 24.39 -16.00 -9.96
C PHE A 341 23.23 -16.84 -10.48
N MET A 342 22.00 -16.60 -9.98
CA MET A 342 20.82 -17.30 -10.48
C MET A 342 20.58 -16.97 -11.96
N ALA A 343 20.60 -15.68 -12.31
CA ALA A 343 20.44 -15.28 -13.72
C ALA A 343 21.54 -15.86 -14.62
N GLU A 344 22.80 -15.86 -14.16
CA GLU A 344 23.90 -16.48 -14.90
C GLU A 344 23.72 -17.99 -15.09
N GLN A 345 23.19 -18.68 -14.08
CA GLN A 345 22.94 -20.11 -14.13
C GLN A 345 21.81 -20.44 -15.13
N VAL A 346 20.69 -19.69 -15.08
CA VAL A 346 19.58 -19.81 -16.02
C VAL A 346 20.11 -19.65 -17.45
N PHE A 347 20.80 -18.56 -17.73
CA PHE A 347 21.32 -18.27 -19.05
C PHE A 347 22.29 -19.36 -19.58
N LYS A 348 23.11 -19.95 -18.71
CA LYS A 348 24.04 -21.04 -19.08
C LYS A 348 23.32 -22.36 -19.35
N ASN A 349 22.20 -22.63 -18.68
CA ASN A 349 21.46 -23.88 -18.83
C ASN A 349 20.61 -23.89 -20.10
N ASP A 350 19.98 -22.77 -20.44
CA ASP A 350 19.08 -22.65 -21.59
C ASP A 350 19.78 -22.27 -22.89
N ALA A 351 21.05 -21.87 -22.83
CA ALA A 351 21.90 -21.58 -24.02
C ALA A 351 22.58 -22.85 -24.62
N LYS A 352 22.28 -24.04 -24.10
CA LYS A 352 22.74 -25.34 -24.63
C LYS A 352 21.67 -26.01 -25.48
#